data_8ff9bd8e1c2bc4f9f9055b24131bca98
#
_entry.id   8ff9bd8e1c2bc4f9f9055b24131bca98
#
_cell.length_a   1.000
_cell.length_b   1.000
_cell.length_c   1.000
_cell.angle_alpha   90.00
_cell.angle_beta   90.00
_cell.angle_gamma   90.00
#
_symmetry.space_group_name_H-M   'P 1'
#
loop_
_entity.id
_entity.type
_entity.pdbx_description
1 polymer ?
#
loop_
_entity_poly.entity_id
_entity_poly.type
_entity_poly.pdbx_seq_one_letter_code
_entity_poly.pdbx_strand_id
1 'polypeptide(L)'
;MKKIIFFFFLSILGYSQNQMPNIELNAISGESVNLSTDFNEVDKIYVFSFWATWCAPCINELEAIHKKYATWKESLNVEIIAVSIDDSKTQKRVKPFLKGKGWTYNVLLDSNQELKRALSIVNVPYTIVVKNSKIVYVSNGYSQGSEEELYIKLKEL
;
A
#
# COMPACT_ATOMS: atom_id res chain seq x y z
N MET A 1 30.28 -51.52 -15.51
CA MET A 1 29.90 -50.81 -14.29
C MET A 1 29.24 -49.48 -14.71
N LYS A 2 27.88 -49.38 -14.69
CA LYS A 2 27.14 -48.17 -15.06
C LYS A 2 27.03 -47.26 -13.83
N LYS A 3 27.63 -46.05 -13.91
CA LYS A 3 27.48 -45.04 -12.85
C LYS A 3 26.13 -44.35 -13.05
N ILE A 4 25.21 -44.52 -12.08
CA ILE A 4 23.92 -43.83 -12.02
C ILE A 4 24.23 -42.49 -11.36
N ILE A 5 24.08 -41.39 -12.15
CA ILE A 5 24.17 -40.01 -11.65
C ILE A 5 22.78 -39.65 -11.15
N PHE A 6 22.65 -39.55 -9.82
CA PHE A 6 21.41 -39.11 -9.16
C PHE A 6 21.32 -37.56 -9.24
N PHE A 7 20.49 -37.06 -10.13
CA PHE A 7 20.24 -35.63 -10.25
C PHE A 7 19.33 -35.19 -9.09
N PHE A 8 19.93 -34.58 -8.08
CA PHE A 8 19.18 -34.00 -6.96
C PHE A 8 18.49 -32.72 -7.45
N PHE A 9 17.18 -32.80 -7.74
CA PHE A 9 16.35 -31.67 -8.10
C PHE A 9 16.09 -30.86 -6.82
N LEU A 10 16.89 -29.80 -6.60
CA LEU A 10 16.70 -28.87 -5.51
C LEU A 10 15.48 -27.99 -5.88
N SER A 11 14.29 -28.37 -5.39
CA SER A 11 13.09 -27.53 -5.50
C SER A 11 13.30 -26.28 -4.64
N ILE A 12 13.62 -25.16 -5.29
CA ILE A 12 13.58 -23.83 -4.68
C ILE A 12 12.12 -23.53 -4.40
N LEU A 13 11.68 -23.73 -3.15
CA LEU A 13 10.42 -23.20 -2.64
C LEU A 13 10.49 -21.69 -2.75
N GLY A 14 9.87 -21.14 -3.79
CA GLY A 14 9.68 -19.71 -3.92
C GLY A 14 8.88 -19.22 -2.71
N TYR A 15 9.53 -18.57 -1.76
CA TYR A 15 8.85 -17.80 -0.72
C TYR A 15 8.09 -16.68 -1.44
N SER A 16 6.78 -16.85 -1.60
CA SER A 16 5.89 -15.76 -1.98
C SER A 16 6.05 -14.66 -0.94
N GLN A 17 6.47 -13.47 -1.37
CA GLN A 17 6.60 -12.30 -0.49
C GLN A 17 5.19 -11.84 -0.10
N ASN A 18 4.65 -12.44 0.95
CA ASN A 18 3.35 -12.08 1.49
C ASN A 18 3.46 -11.10 2.68
N GLN A 19 4.57 -10.37 2.76
CA GLN A 19 4.85 -9.40 3.82
C GLN A 19 5.32 -8.08 3.23
N MET A 20 5.12 -7.00 3.98
CA MET A 20 5.67 -5.70 3.61
C MET A 20 7.21 -5.75 3.68
N PRO A 21 7.92 -5.20 2.68
CA PRO A 21 9.36 -5.19 2.67
C PRO A 21 9.93 -4.31 3.78
N ASN A 22 11.14 -4.65 4.23
CA ASN A 22 11.90 -3.82 5.20
C ASN A 22 12.49 -2.60 4.48
N ILE A 23 11.65 -1.59 4.28
CA ILE A 23 11.98 -0.33 3.60
C ILE A 23 11.55 0.82 4.50
N GLU A 24 12.38 1.86 4.58
CA GLU A 24 12.07 3.11 5.26
C GLU A 24 11.58 4.16 4.27
N LEU A 25 10.47 4.80 4.59
CA LEU A 25 9.95 5.95 3.86
C LEU A 25 9.81 7.15 4.79
N ASN A 26 9.88 8.35 4.22
CA ASN A 26 9.55 9.56 4.97
C ASN A 26 8.05 9.82 4.93
N ALA A 27 7.47 10.05 6.09
CA ALA A 27 6.14 10.62 6.19
C ALA A 27 6.15 12.09 5.72
N ILE A 28 4.99 12.60 5.32
CA ILE A 28 4.84 14.02 4.94
C ILE A 28 5.12 14.98 6.12
N SER A 29 5.05 14.49 7.36
CA SER A 29 5.45 15.19 8.60
C SER A 29 6.97 15.34 8.72
N GLY A 30 7.75 14.50 8.03
CA GLY A 30 9.22 14.43 8.09
C GLY A 30 9.75 13.28 8.94
N GLU A 31 8.89 12.48 9.56
CA GLU A 31 9.28 11.29 10.32
C GLU A 31 9.68 10.15 9.38
N SER A 32 10.68 9.35 9.78
CA SER A 32 11.02 8.10 9.09
C SER A 32 10.14 6.98 9.61
N VAL A 33 9.59 6.17 8.70
CA VAL A 33 8.66 5.08 8.98
C VAL A 33 9.17 3.82 8.30
N ASN A 34 9.31 2.73 9.05
CA ASN A 34 9.71 1.43 8.52
C ASN A 34 8.47 0.54 8.27
N LEU A 35 8.31 0.09 7.02
CA LEU A 35 7.10 -0.61 6.59
C LEU A 35 6.93 -2.00 7.18
N SER A 36 8.00 -2.65 7.61
CA SER A 36 7.94 -4.00 8.19
C SER A 36 7.68 -3.99 9.70
N THR A 37 8.03 -2.89 10.40
CA THR A 37 7.97 -2.83 11.87
C THR A 37 6.87 -1.93 12.41
N ASP A 38 6.53 -0.84 11.71
CA ASP A 38 5.64 0.18 12.25
C ASP A 38 4.16 -0.07 11.94
N PHE A 39 3.87 -1.07 11.08
CA PHE A 39 2.52 -1.48 10.69
C PHE A 39 2.22 -2.93 11.07
N ASN A 40 2.50 -3.29 12.33
CA ASN A 40 2.41 -4.65 12.83
C ASN A 40 1.47 -4.81 14.05
N GLU A 41 0.66 -3.80 14.38
CA GLU A 41 -0.33 -3.93 15.46
C GLU A 41 -1.27 -5.11 15.21
N VAL A 42 -1.48 -5.92 16.23
CA VAL A 42 -2.37 -7.09 16.18
C VAL A 42 -3.82 -6.62 15.93
N ASP A 43 -4.51 -7.30 15.03
CA ASP A 43 -5.92 -7.03 14.65
C ASP A 43 -6.18 -5.65 14.03
N LYS A 44 -5.16 -4.87 13.75
CA LYS A 44 -5.29 -3.63 12.98
C LYS A 44 -5.13 -3.90 11.49
N ILE A 45 -5.99 -3.29 10.70
CA ILE A 45 -5.97 -3.37 9.24
C ILE A 45 -5.30 -2.11 8.70
N TYR A 46 -4.27 -2.28 7.91
CA TYR A 46 -3.58 -1.18 7.22
C TYR A 46 -3.86 -1.26 5.72
N VAL A 47 -4.35 -0.18 5.15
CA VAL A 47 -4.63 -0.06 3.73
C VAL A 47 -3.64 0.92 3.11
N PHE A 48 -2.71 0.42 2.31
CA PHE A 48 -1.74 1.21 1.58
C PHE A 48 -2.27 1.49 0.18
N SER A 49 -2.67 2.74 -0.11
CA SER A 49 -3.08 3.18 -1.44
C SER A 49 -1.94 3.95 -2.10
N PHE A 50 -1.40 3.40 -3.20
CA PHE A 50 -0.34 4.00 -4.00
C PHE A 50 -0.94 4.97 -5.01
N TRP A 51 -0.48 6.23 -4.96
CA TRP A 51 -1.02 7.32 -5.75
C TRP A 51 0.05 8.34 -6.18
N ALA A 52 -0.35 9.29 -7.01
CA ALA A 52 0.48 10.45 -7.33
C ALA A 52 -0.40 11.69 -7.60
N THR A 53 0.18 12.87 -7.47
CA THR A 53 -0.53 14.14 -7.72
C THR A 53 -1.01 14.31 -9.16
N TRP A 54 -0.44 13.59 -10.10
CA TRP A 54 -0.78 13.57 -11.53
C TRP A 54 -1.73 12.41 -11.91
N CYS A 55 -2.09 11.54 -10.96
CA CYS A 55 -2.92 10.35 -11.19
C CYS A 55 -4.39 10.64 -10.89
N ALA A 56 -5.18 11.03 -11.88
CA ALA A 56 -6.59 11.36 -11.68
C ALA A 56 -7.42 10.20 -11.09
N PRO A 57 -7.34 8.93 -11.54
CA PRO A 57 -8.09 7.84 -10.92
C PRO A 57 -7.66 7.56 -9.47
N CYS A 58 -6.37 7.76 -9.12
CA CYS A 58 -5.91 7.64 -7.73
C CYS A 58 -6.58 8.69 -6.82
N ILE A 59 -6.65 9.93 -7.32
CA ILE A 59 -7.29 11.03 -6.59
C ILE A 59 -8.77 10.73 -6.37
N ASN A 60 -9.45 10.17 -7.37
CA ASN A 60 -10.87 9.78 -7.26
C ASN A 60 -11.05 8.66 -6.22
N GLU A 61 -10.18 7.66 -6.19
CA GLU A 61 -10.19 6.59 -5.18
C GLU A 61 -10.05 7.17 -3.77
N LEU A 62 -8.98 7.92 -3.53
CA LEU A 62 -8.71 8.52 -2.21
C LEU A 62 -9.80 9.50 -1.79
N GLU A 63 -10.39 10.25 -2.71
CA GLU A 63 -11.53 11.14 -2.44
C GLU A 63 -12.78 10.35 -2.03
N ALA A 64 -13.08 9.24 -2.71
CA ALA A 64 -14.22 8.37 -2.39
C ALA A 64 -14.04 7.71 -1.01
N ILE A 65 -12.84 7.19 -0.74
CA ILE A 65 -12.49 6.63 0.58
C ILE A 65 -12.59 7.71 1.66
N HIS A 66 -12.07 8.93 1.41
CA HIS A 66 -12.08 10.02 2.40
C HIS A 66 -13.48 10.34 2.91
N LYS A 67 -14.47 10.38 2.02
CA LYS A 67 -15.87 10.65 2.38
C LYS A 67 -16.46 9.63 3.35
N LYS A 68 -15.93 8.42 3.39
CA LYS A 68 -16.41 7.29 4.19
C LYS A 68 -15.48 6.89 5.32
N TYR A 69 -14.27 7.42 5.35
CA TYR A 69 -13.19 6.97 6.24
C TYR A 69 -13.54 7.11 7.72
N ALA A 70 -14.26 8.17 8.11
CA ALA A 70 -14.74 8.33 9.48
C ALA A 70 -15.63 7.15 9.90
N THR A 71 -16.61 6.78 9.07
CA THR A 71 -17.50 5.64 9.30
C THR A 71 -16.75 4.31 9.30
N TRP A 72 -15.74 4.16 8.43
CA TRP A 72 -14.91 2.96 8.43
C TRP A 72 -14.15 2.78 9.74
N LYS A 73 -13.58 3.86 10.30
CA LYS A 73 -12.88 3.83 11.59
C LYS A 73 -13.80 3.55 12.79
N GLU A 74 -15.08 3.89 12.71
CA GLU A 74 -16.06 3.57 13.74
C GLU A 74 -16.41 2.08 13.79
N SER A 75 -16.39 1.42 12.63
CA SER A 75 -16.81 0.02 12.48
C SER A 75 -15.64 -0.97 12.38
N LEU A 76 -14.44 -0.50 12.03
CA LEU A 76 -13.25 -1.30 11.79
C LEU A 76 -12.03 -0.67 12.45
N ASN A 77 -11.13 -1.50 12.98
CA ASN A 77 -9.80 -1.05 13.39
C ASN A 77 -8.91 -0.87 12.14
N VAL A 78 -9.19 0.16 11.34
CA VAL A 78 -8.54 0.39 10.04
C VAL A 78 -7.79 1.71 9.98
N GLU A 79 -6.64 1.68 9.34
CA GLU A 79 -5.84 2.86 9.02
C GLU A 79 -5.53 2.90 7.52
N ILE A 80 -5.80 4.06 6.89
CA ILE A 80 -5.46 4.31 5.49
C ILE A 80 -4.13 5.06 5.43
N ILE A 81 -3.19 4.51 4.66
CA ILE A 81 -1.89 5.08 4.38
C ILE A 81 -1.80 5.40 2.89
N ALA A 82 -1.73 6.68 2.54
CA ALA A 82 -1.57 7.10 1.16
C ALA A 82 -0.07 7.17 0.82
N VAL A 83 0.41 6.28 -0.05
CA VAL A 83 1.81 6.23 -0.47
C VAL A 83 1.97 6.97 -1.79
N SER A 84 2.57 8.17 -1.74
CA SER A 84 2.86 8.94 -2.94
C SER A 84 4.09 8.40 -3.67
N ILE A 85 3.92 8.12 -4.96
CA ILE A 85 5.01 7.78 -5.88
C ILE A 85 5.49 8.98 -6.71
N ASP A 86 5.12 10.20 -6.31
CA ASP A 86 5.65 11.42 -6.89
C ASP A 86 7.17 11.45 -6.75
N ASP A 87 7.88 11.56 -7.86
CA ASP A 87 9.34 11.55 -7.92
C ASP A 87 9.97 12.87 -7.44
N SER A 88 11.28 12.97 -7.49
CA SER A 88 12.02 14.17 -7.07
C SER A 88 11.58 15.47 -7.75
N LYS A 89 10.95 15.40 -8.94
CA LYS A 89 10.44 16.56 -9.68
C LYS A 89 9.06 16.97 -9.22
N THR A 90 8.21 16.01 -8.86
CA THR A 90 6.79 16.22 -8.53
C THR A 90 6.48 16.18 -7.03
N GLN A 91 7.32 15.56 -6.21
CA GLN A 91 7.14 15.41 -4.75
C GLN A 91 6.80 16.72 -4.03
N LYS A 92 7.37 17.85 -4.43
CA LYS A 92 7.07 19.16 -3.85
C LYS A 92 5.60 19.60 -4.01
N ARG A 93 4.85 18.96 -4.90
CA ARG A 93 3.42 19.20 -5.12
C ARG A 93 2.54 18.48 -4.10
N VAL A 94 3.03 17.42 -3.46
CA VAL A 94 2.24 16.56 -2.55
C VAL A 94 1.68 17.37 -1.39
N LYS A 95 2.52 18.08 -0.64
CA LYS A 95 2.10 18.85 0.55
C LYS A 95 1.06 19.95 0.24
N PRO A 96 1.22 20.80 -0.78
CA PRO A 96 0.18 21.75 -1.19
C PRO A 96 -1.10 21.07 -1.65
N PHE A 97 -1.00 19.95 -2.38
CA PHE A 97 -2.13 19.18 -2.84
C PHE A 97 -2.98 18.66 -1.68
N LEU A 98 -2.35 18.02 -0.69
CA LEU A 98 -3.02 17.50 0.51
C LEU A 98 -3.74 18.61 1.29
N LYS A 99 -3.09 19.77 1.43
CA LYS A 99 -3.70 20.94 2.08
C LYS A 99 -4.97 21.40 1.38
N GLY A 100 -4.98 21.34 0.04
CA GLY A 100 -6.16 21.69 -0.77
C GLY A 100 -7.30 20.68 -0.67
N LYS A 101 -6.98 19.41 -0.39
CA LYS A 101 -7.94 18.30 -0.30
C LYS A 101 -8.55 18.11 1.09
N GLY A 102 -7.85 18.54 2.14
CA GLY A 102 -8.28 18.31 3.53
C GLY A 102 -8.27 16.83 3.95
N TRP A 103 -7.50 15.98 3.25
CA TRP A 103 -7.39 14.56 3.60
C TRP A 103 -6.68 14.37 4.94
N THR A 104 -7.16 13.41 5.74
CA THR A 104 -6.68 13.09 7.08
C THR A 104 -5.86 11.80 7.12
N TYR A 105 -5.41 11.31 5.96
CA TYR A 105 -4.59 10.10 5.85
C TYR A 105 -3.17 10.34 6.36
N ASN A 106 -2.55 9.29 6.87
CA ASN A 106 -1.10 9.24 6.95
C ASN A 106 -0.54 9.15 5.53
N VAL A 107 0.42 10.02 5.20
CA VAL A 107 1.00 10.08 3.85
C VAL A 107 2.48 9.79 3.91
N LEU A 108 2.91 8.76 3.16
CA LEU A 108 4.30 8.38 2.97
C LEU A 108 4.77 8.79 1.58
N LEU A 109 6.06 9.07 1.45
CA LEU A 109 6.70 9.54 0.22
C LEU A 109 7.68 8.48 -0.29
N ASP A 110 7.32 7.77 -1.36
CA ASP A 110 8.18 6.83 -2.08
C ASP A 110 8.82 7.52 -3.30
N SER A 111 9.56 8.60 -3.06
CA SER A 111 10.06 9.52 -4.10
C SER A 111 11.08 8.89 -5.05
N ASN A 112 11.82 7.88 -4.60
CA ASN A 112 12.72 7.07 -5.42
C ASN A 112 12.04 5.81 -5.98
N GLN A 113 10.75 5.60 -5.67
CA GLN A 113 9.93 4.45 -6.06
C GLN A 113 10.53 3.08 -5.66
N GLU A 114 11.20 3.05 -4.51
CA GLU A 114 11.83 1.82 -3.99
C GLU A 114 10.78 0.82 -3.54
N LEU A 115 9.80 1.26 -2.75
CA LEU A 115 8.70 0.43 -2.31
C LEU A 115 7.86 -0.06 -3.49
N LYS A 116 7.53 0.84 -4.42
CA LYS A 116 6.82 0.49 -5.66
C LYS A 116 7.51 -0.64 -6.41
N ARG A 117 8.85 -0.56 -6.58
CA ARG A 117 9.62 -1.61 -7.25
C ARG A 117 9.69 -2.89 -6.44
N ALA A 118 9.93 -2.82 -5.14
CA ALA A 118 10.01 -3.98 -4.26
C ALA A 118 8.72 -4.81 -4.25
N LEU A 119 7.57 -4.14 -4.36
CA LEU A 119 6.24 -4.76 -4.47
C LEU A 119 5.82 -5.07 -5.91
N SER A 120 6.70 -4.86 -6.90
CA SER A 120 6.42 -5.09 -8.33
C SER A 120 5.19 -4.35 -8.84
N ILE A 121 4.89 -3.17 -8.28
CA ILE A 121 3.74 -2.35 -8.69
C ILE A 121 4.07 -1.68 -10.03
N VAL A 122 3.30 -1.98 -11.07
CA VAL A 122 3.48 -1.41 -12.41
C VAL A 122 2.74 -0.08 -12.52
N ASN A 123 1.44 -0.09 -12.24
CA ASN A 123 0.55 1.05 -12.42
C ASN A 123 -0.09 1.46 -11.09
N VAL A 124 -0.57 2.70 -11.03
CA VAL A 124 -1.38 3.25 -9.95
C VAL A 124 -2.75 3.71 -10.51
N PRO A 125 -3.82 3.70 -9.73
CA PRO A 125 -3.88 3.35 -8.31
C PRO A 125 -3.64 1.86 -8.06
N TYR A 126 -2.99 1.57 -6.95
CA TYR A 126 -2.74 0.21 -6.50
C TYR A 126 -2.92 0.16 -4.98
N THR A 127 -3.74 -0.75 -4.51
CA THR A 127 -4.10 -0.82 -3.09
C THR A 127 -3.70 -2.17 -2.50
N ILE A 128 -3.00 -2.14 -1.37
CA ILE A 128 -2.56 -3.31 -0.61
C ILE A 128 -3.19 -3.25 0.78
N VAL A 129 -3.78 -4.35 1.23
CA VAL A 129 -4.27 -4.48 2.60
C VAL A 129 -3.36 -5.42 3.38
N VAL A 130 -2.92 -4.93 4.54
CA VAL A 130 -2.04 -5.67 5.46
C VAL A 130 -2.79 -5.89 6.77
N LYS A 131 -2.76 -7.12 7.27
CA LYS A 131 -3.23 -7.50 8.61
C LYS A 131 -2.26 -8.51 9.21
N ASN A 132 -1.92 -8.34 10.49
CA ASN A 132 -0.97 -9.21 11.20
C ASN A 132 0.34 -9.41 10.40
N SER A 133 0.92 -8.31 9.92
CA SER A 133 2.16 -8.25 9.12
C SER A 133 2.11 -9.00 7.77
N LYS A 134 0.92 -9.41 7.31
CA LYS A 134 0.74 -10.13 6.04
C LYS A 134 -0.10 -9.31 5.07
N ILE A 135 0.29 -9.32 3.81
CA ILE A 135 -0.54 -8.82 2.71
C ILE A 135 -1.69 -9.82 2.51
N VAL A 136 -2.92 -9.38 2.77
CA VAL A 136 -4.13 -10.22 2.72
C VAL A 136 -5.05 -9.90 1.55
N TYR A 137 -4.90 -8.73 0.93
CA TYR A 137 -5.66 -8.35 -0.25
C TYR A 137 -4.88 -7.34 -1.10
N VAL A 138 -5.11 -7.39 -2.41
CA VAL A 138 -4.52 -6.46 -3.40
C VAL A 138 -5.58 -6.09 -4.42
N SER A 139 -5.63 -4.79 -4.78
CA SER A 139 -6.46 -4.27 -5.88
C SER A 139 -5.59 -3.41 -6.79
N ASN A 140 -5.87 -3.48 -8.10
CA ASN A 140 -5.16 -2.71 -9.12
C ASN A 140 -6.16 -1.94 -9.99
N GLY A 141 -6.01 -0.64 -10.07
CA GLY A 141 -6.94 0.26 -10.73
C GLY A 141 -8.11 0.69 -9.84
N TYR A 142 -8.85 1.68 -10.31
CA TYR A 142 -10.04 2.20 -9.64
C TYR A 142 -11.14 2.49 -10.65
N SER A 143 -12.32 2.06 -10.34
CA SER A 143 -13.60 2.50 -10.94
C SER A 143 -14.55 2.98 -9.84
N GLN A 144 -15.48 3.83 -10.19
CA GLN A 144 -16.47 4.34 -9.24
C GLN A 144 -17.23 3.18 -8.58
N GLY A 145 -17.23 3.14 -7.25
CA GLY A 145 -17.81 2.07 -6.44
C GLY A 145 -16.82 1.01 -5.94
N SER A 146 -15.57 0.96 -6.47
CA SER A 146 -14.55 0.02 -5.98
C SER A 146 -14.19 0.23 -4.50
N GLU A 147 -14.41 1.43 -3.96
CA GLU A 147 -14.26 1.69 -2.52
C GLU A 147 -15.26 0.93 -1.66
N GLU A 148 -16.44 0.60 -2.19
CA GLU A 148 -17.42 -0.24 -1.48
C GLU A 148 -16.98 -1.70 -1.46
N GLU A 149 -16.43 -2.19 -2.58
CA GLU A 149 -15.87 -3.54 -2.65
C GLU A 149 -14.71 -3.68 -1.67
N LEU A 150 -13.83 -2.68 -1.61
CA LEU A 150 -12.76 -2.63 -0.63
C LEU A 150 -13.31 -2.70 0.80
N TYR A 151 -14.33 -1.89 1.14
CA TYR A 151 -14.94 -1.89 2.47
C TYR A 151 -15.53 -3.25 2.84
N ILE A 152 -16.21 -3.93 1.89
CA ILE A 152 -16.74 -5.28 2.09
C ILE A 152 -15.59 -6.25 2.43
N LYS A 153 -14.48 -6.17 1.67
CA LYS A 153 -13.30 -7.00 1.94
C LYS A 153 -12.68 -6.74 3.31
N LEU A 154 -12.60 -5.47 3.73
CA LEU A 154 -12.09 -5.12 5.06
C LEU A 154 -12.94 -5.70 6.20
N LYS A 155 -14.27 -5.82 6.01
CA LYS A 155 -15.17 -6.44 7.00
C LYS A 155 -15.06 -7.97 7.08
N GLU A 156 -14.54 -8.61 6.05
CA GLU A 156 -14.32 -10.06 6.02
C GLU A 156 -13.02 -10.48 6.73
N LEU A 157 -12.15 -9.52 7.08
CA LEU A 157 -10.86 -9.74 7.72
C LEU A 157 -10.95 -9.74 9.24
#